data_acb9f6e471bf3721b3476855cc581726
#
_entry.id   acb9f6e471bf3721b3476855cc581726
#
_cell.length_a   1.000
_cell.length_b   1.000
_cell.length_c   1.000
_cell.angle_alpha   90.00
_cell.angle_beta   90.00
_cell.angle_gamma   90.00
#
_symmetry.space_group_name_H-M   'P 1'
#
loop_
_entity.id
_entity.type
_entity.pdbx_description
1 polymer ?
#
loop_
_entity_poly.entity_id
_entity_poly.type
_entity_poly.pdbx_seq_one_letter_code
_entity_poly.pdbx_strand_id
1 'polypeptide(L)' 'MLAYIKGNLEMKMTDYVVIDVGGLGYKVFMSENGIENLGNIGETVKVHTHYRVREDDISIFGFNT' A
#
# COMPACT_ATOMS: atom_id res chain seq x y z
N MET A 1 3.63 1.33 15.18
CA MET A 1 2.77 2.51 14.94
C MET A 1 1.92 2.29 13.70
N LEU A 2 0.63 2.54 13.83
CA LEU A 2 -0.29 2.49 12.70
C LEU A 2 -0.43 3.87 12.09
N ALA A 3 -0.39 3.92 10.76
CA ALA A 3 -0.60 5.13 10.00
C ALA A 3 -1.40 4.76 8.76
N TYR A 4 -1.47 5.64 7.81
CA TYR A 4 -2.13 5.37 6.55
C TYR A 4 -1.36 6.01 5.40
N ILE A 5 -1.59 5.50 4.19
CA ILE A 5 -1.12 6.11 2.95
C ILE A 5 -2.34 6.37 2.09
N LYS A 6 -2.47 7.59 1.61
CA LYS A 6 -3.52 7.98 0.70
C LYS A 6 -2.90 8.52 -0.58
N GLY A 7 -3.30 7.98 -1.71
CA GLY A 7 -2.78 8.42 -2.99
C GLY A 7 -3.41 7.66 -4.14
N ASN A 8 -2.83 7.82 -5.31
CA ASN A 8 -3.32 7.20 -6.53
C ASN A 8 -2.80 5.77 -6.65
N LEU A 9 -3.69 4.83 -6.88
CA LEU A 9 -3.31 3.43 -7.07
C LEU A 9 -2.71 3.25 -8.45
N GLU A 10 -1.39 3.03 -8.50
CA GLU A 10 -0.65 2.93 -9.76
C GLU A 10 -0.49 1.49 -10.24
N MET A 11 -0.35 0.55 -9.32
CA MET A 11 -0.02 -0.82 -9.68
C MET A 11 -0.61 -1.79 -8.66
N LYS A 12 -1.13 -2.92 -9.15
CA LYS A 12 -1.62 -4.01 -8.30
C LYS A 12 -0.88 -5.29 -8.70
N MET A 13 -0.15 -5.86 -7.75
CA MET A 13 0.52 -7.15 -7.93
C MET A 13 -0.17 -8.19 -7.03
N THR A 14 0.38 -9.39 -6.95
CA THR A 14 -0.25 -10.46 -6.15
C THR A 14 -0.09 -10.27 -4.64
N ASP A 15 1.00 -9.63 -4.22
CA ASP A 15 1.33 -9.48 -2.80
C ASP A 15 1.65 -8.02 -2.41
N TYR A 16 1.57 -7.09 -3.34
CA TYR A 16 1.79 -5.69 -3.04
C TYR A 16 1.08 -4.79 -4.05
N VAL A 17 0.93 -3.54 -3.66
CA VAL A 17 0.44 -2.47 -4.53
C VAL A 17 1.46 -1.34 -4.52
N VAL A 18 1.39 -0.47 -5.52
CA VAL A 18 2.15 0.78 -5.53
C VAL A 18 1.18 1.93 -5.51
N ILE A 19 1.34 2.81 -4.52
CA ILE A 19 0.50 3.99 -4.33
C ILE A 19 1.35 5.22 -4.57
N ASP A 20 0.94 6.05 -5.50
CA ASP A 20 1.62 7.29 -5.84
C ASP A 20 1.12 8.41 -4.94
N VAL A 21 2.03 8.98 -4.17
CA VAL A 21 1.74 10.11 -3.32
C VAL A 21 2.67 11.25 -3.73
N GLY A 22 2.14 12.19 -4.48
CA GLY A 22 2.89 13.37 -4.90
C GLY A 22 4.09 13.05 -5.80
N GLY A 23 4.01 12.00 -6.60
CA GLY A 23 5.11 11.57 -7.49
C GLY A 23 6.03 10.54 -6.88
N LEU A 24 5.80 10.13 -5.63
CA LEU A 24 6.56 9.05 -4.99
C LEU A 24 5.72 7.78 -4.96
N GLY A 25 6.25 6.70 -5.51
CA GLY A 25 5.58 5.40 -5.50
C GLY A 25 5.94 4.61 -4.27
N TYR A 26 4.97 4.40 -3.39
CA TYR A 26 5.15 3.59 -2.19
C TYR A 26 4.72 2.16 -2.45
N LYS A 27 5.63 1.22 -2.18
CA LYS A 27 5.33 -0.20 -2.27
C LYS A 27 4.72 -0.65 -0.94
N VAL A 28 3.48 -1.12 -1.01
CA VAL A 28 2.73 -1.53 0.18
C VAL A 28 2.35 -2.99 0.04
N PHE A 29 2.86 -3.83 0.92
CA PHE A 29 2.53 -5.25 0.94
C PHE A 29 1.15 -5.45 1.53
N MET A 30 0.34 -6.25 0.86
CA MET A 30 -1.04 -6.53 1.27
C MET A 30 -1.40 -7.97 0.93
N SER A 31 -2.42 -8.48 1.62
CA SER A 31 -2.99 -9.76 1.26
C SER A 31 -3.64 -9.67 -0.12
N GLU A 32 -3.71 -10.77 -0.83
CA GLU A 32 -4.36 -10.85 -2.14
C GLU A 32 -5.80 -10.36 -2.07
N ASN A 33 -6.52 -10.77 -1.03
CA ASN A 33 -7.90 -10.33 -0.83
C ASN A 33 -8.00 -8.82 -0.58
N GLY A 34 -7.08 -8.27 0.20
CA GLY A 34 -7.03 -6.83 0.44
C GLY A 34 -6.78 -6.04 -0.84
N ILE A 35 -5.91 -6.55 -1.70
CA ILE A 35 -5.60 -5.93 -2.99
C ILE A 35 -6.83 -5.95 -3.90
N GLU A 36 -7.52 -7.06 -3.97
CA GLU A 36 -8.73 -7.19 -4.80
C GLU A 36 -9.82 -6.20 -4.39
N ASN A 37 -9.94 -5.93 -3.10
CA ASN A 37 -10.98 -5.06 -2.57
C ASN A 37 -10.56 -3.60 -2.44
N LEU A 38 -9.34 -3.27 -2.82
CA LEU A 38 -8.81 -1.91 -2.63
C LEU A 38 -9.40 -0.89 -3.59
N GLY A 39 -9.69 -1.30 -4.80
CA GLY A 39 -10.17 -0.42 -5.86
C GLY A 39 -9.44 -0.68 -7.16
N ASN A 40 -9.63 0.19 -8.13
CA ASN A 40 -9.05 0.05 -9.46
C ASN A 40 -7.83 0.96 -9.65
N ILE A 41 -6.94 0.54 -10.53
CA ILE A 41 -5.79 1.38 -10.93
C ILE A 41 -6.31 2.70 -11.45
N GLY A 42 -5.70 3.79 -10.99
CA GLY A 42 -6.10 5.16 -11.32
C GLY A 42 -7.00 5.82 -10.28
N GLU A 43 -7.56 5.04 -9.36
CA GLU A 43 -8.40 5.59 -8.30
C GLU A 43 -7.55 6.07 -7.12
N THR A 44 -8.07 7.06 -6.40
CA THR A 44 -7.49 7.48 -5.12
C THR A 44 -7.92 6.48 -4.05
N VAL A 45 -6.94 5.91 -3.37
CA VAL A 45 -7.19 4.93 -2.31
C VAL A 45 -6.53 5.37 -1.01
N LYS A 46 -7.05 4.88 0.09
CA LYS A 46 -6.49 5.09 1.41
C LYS A 46 -6.30 3.72 2.06
N VAL A 47 -5.08 3.43 2.48
CA VAL A 47 -4.72 2.12 3.04
C VAL A 47 -4.11 2.35 4.42
N HIS A 48 -4.64 1.67 5.42
CA HIS A 48 -4.01 1.67 6.74
C HIS A 48 -2.74 0.87 6.67
N THR A 49 -1.66 1.39 7.27
CA THR A 49 -0.34 0.79 7.13
C THR A 49 0.31 0.54 8.47
N HIS A 50 1.19 -0.45 8.47
CA HIS A 50 2.08 -0.76 9.56
C HIS A 50 3.50 -0.81 9.00
N TYR A 51 4.41 -0.04 9.57
CA TYR A 51 5.79 0.00 9.13
C TYR A 51 6.59 -1.00 9.95
N ARG A 52 7.28 -1.86 9.24
CA ARG A 52 8.18 -2.83 9.85
C ARG A 52 9.61 -2.44 9.51
N VAL A 53 10.35 -2.03 10.52
CA VAL A 53 11.75 -1.61 10.37
C VAL A 53 12.65 -2.75 10.82
N ARG A 54 13.55 -3.16 9.96
CA ARG A 54 14.60 -4.12 10.27
C ARG A 54 15.94 -3.45 10.05
N GLU A 55 17.01 -4.08 10.50
CA GLU A 55 18.36 -3.55 10.41
C GLU A 55 18.76 -3.16 8.98
N ASP A 56 18.32 -3.94 8.00
CA ASP A 56 18.71 -3.79 6.60
C ASP A 56 17.53 -3.46 5.68
N ASP A 57 16.33 -3.27 6.23
CA ASP A 57 15.13 -3.08 5.39
C ASP A 57 14.01 -2.37 6.12
N ILE A 58 13.17 -1.68 5.35
CA ILE A 58 11.93 -1.09 5.82
C ILE A 58 10.82 -1.61 4.92
N SER A 59 9.84 -2.28 5.51
CA SER A 59 8.67 -2.78 4.79
C SER A 59 7.41 -2.11 5.29
N ILE A 60 6.52 -1.78 4.37
CA ILE A 60 5.22 -1.20 4.67
C ILE A 60 4.15 -2.24 4.38
N PHE A 61 3.39 -2.59 5.40
CA PHE A 61 2.27 -3.54 5.26
C PHE A 61 0.97 -2.78 5.34
N GLY A 62 0.07 -3.04 4.40
CA GLY A 62 -1.23 -2.39 4.35
C GLY A 62 -2.36 -3.37 4.58
N PHE A 63 -3.49 -2.84 5.04
CA PHE A 63 -4.69 -3.63 5.24
C PHE A 63 -5.93 -2.75 5.12
N ASN A 64 -7.02 -3.37 4.70
CA ASN A 64 -8.33 -2.73 4.67
C ASN A 64 -8.99 -2.91 6.02
N THR A 65 -9.62 -1.90 6.51
CA THR A 65 -10.41 -2.00 7.75
C THR A 65 -11.87 -2.16 7.45
#